data_8402ba11e5ed7586d218dda57eb47f38
#
_entry.id   8402ba11e5ed7586d218dda57eb47f38
#
_cell.length_a   1.000
_cell.length_b   1.000
_cell.length_c   1.000
_cell.angle_alpha   90.00
_cell.angle_beta   90.00
_cell.angle_gamma   90.00
#
_symmetry.space_group_name_H-M   'P 1'
#
loop_
_entity.id
_entity.type
_entity.pdbx_description
1 polymer ?
#
loop_
_entity_poly.entity_id
_entity_poly.type
_entity_poly.pdbx_seq_one_letter_code
_entity_poly.pdbx_strand_id
1 'polypeptide(L)'
;MEQKKNKAMHITLWIAQGLLAAMFIMAGFMKATQPVDALAESLVWVTSTPLGLVRFIGVSELLGGIGLLLPAILRIKPFLTIWAALGIGAIMLLAAIFHGSRGEFEAIGFNVIMLAVALFIAWGRSKKTPIAAK
;
A
#
# COMPACT_ATOMS: atom_id res chain seq x y z
N MET A 1 -30.52 -9.90 0.26
CA MET A 1 -29.67 -9.78 -0.96
C MET A 1 -28.63 -8.70 -0.82
N GLU A 2 -29.02 -7.48 -0.55
CA GLU A 2 -28.09 -6.37 -0.32
C GLU A 2 -27.16 -6.60 0.86
N GLN A 3 -27.68 -7.14 1.97
CA GLN A 3 -26.88 -7.46 3.15
C GLN A 3 -25.81 -8.50 2.86
N LYS A 4 -26.09 -9.50 2.04
CA LYS A 4 -25.11 -10.51 1.63
C LYS A 4 -24.02 -9.91 0.76
N LYS A 5 -24.40 -9.04 -0.19
CA LYS A 5 -23.44 -8.34 -1.05
C LYS A 5 -22.53 -7.45 -0.23
N ASN A 6 -23.08 -6.69 0.73
CA ASN A 6 -22.29 -5.82 1.59
C ASN A 6 -21.36 -6.62 2.50
N LYS A 7 -21.82 -7.77 3.02
CA LYS A 7 -21.00 -8.63 3.86
C LYS A 7 -19.84 -9.23 3.06
N ALA A 8 -20.11 -9.73 1.86
CA ALA A 8 -19.06 -10.28 0.99
C ALA A 8 -18.04 -9.21 0.62
N MET A 9 -18.51 -8.02 0.24
CA MET A 9 -17.65 -6.90 -0.07
C MET A 9 -16.81 -6.49 1.14
N HIS A 10 -17.43 -6.44 2.32
CA HIS A 10 -16.75 -6.09 3.56
C HIS A 10 -15.60 -7.06 3.87
N ILE A 11 -15.86 -8.36 3.75
CA ILE A 11 -14.87 -9.40 3.98
C ILE A 11 -13.74 -9.29 2.94
N THR A 12 -14.09 -9.12 1.67
CA THR A 12 -13.13 -8.98 0.58
C THR A 12 -12.22 -7.78 0.83
N LEU A 13 -12.78 -6.66 1.26
CA LEU A 13 -11.99 -5.47 1.57
C LEU A 13 -11.06 -5.69 2.76
N TRP A 14 -11.51 -6.39 3.80
CA TRP A 14 -10.64 -6.72 4.92
C TRP A 14 -9.48 -7.62 4.51
N ILE A 15 -9.74 -8.60 3.63
CA ILE A 15 -8.69 -9.47 3.10
C ILE A 15 -7.69 -8.62 2.29
N ALA A 16 -8.18 -7.77 1.40
CA ALA A 16 -7.33 -6.89 0.59
C ALA A 16 -6.50 -5.95 1.48
N GLN A 17 -7.13 -5.34 2.49
CA GLN A 17 -6.42 -4.46 3.44
C GLN A 17 -5.34 -5.22 4.20
N GLY A 18 -5.65 -6.42 4.68
CA GLY A 18 -4.70 -7.22 5.44
C GLY A 18 -3.49 -7.63 4.62
N LEU A 19 -3.72 -8.12 3.40
CA LEU A 19 -2.65 -8.56 2.51
C LEU A 19 -1.78 -7.37 2.08
N LEU A 20 -2.40 -6.29 1.65
CA LEU A 20 -1.68 -5.10 1.20
C LEU A 20 -0.89 -4.49 2.36
N ALA A 21 -1.51 -4.40 3.54
CA ALA A 21 -0.84 -3.86 4.73
C ALA A 21 0.37 -4.70 5.12
N ALA A 22 0.24 -6.03 5.14
CA ALA A 22 1.35 -6.92 5.49
C ALA A 22 2.53 -6.71 4.55
N MET A 23 2.26 -6.64 3.24
CA MET A 23 3.31 -6.42 2.24
C MET A 23 4.01 -5.08 2.43
N PHE A 24 3.23 -4.01 2.62
CA PHE A 24 3.79 -2.66 2.72
C PHE A 24 4.44 -2.38 4.08
N ILE A 25 3.93 -2.95 5.16
CA ILE A 25 4.60 -2.86 6.46
C ILE A 25 5.96 -3.54 6.38
N MET A 26 6.04 -4.74 5.81
CA MET A 26 7.30 -5.47 5.65
C MET A 26 8.26 -4.72 4.74
N ALA A 27 7.81 -4.36 3.55
CA ALA A 27 8.64 -3.66 2.57
C ALA A 27 9.09 -2.29 3.08
N GLY A 28 8.18 -1.57 3.72
CA GLY A 28 8.48 -0.25 4.29
C GLY A 28 9.47 -0.33 5.42
N PHE A 29 9.31 -1.28 6.32
CA PHE A 29 10.24 -1.49 7.43
C PHE A 29 11.64 -1.80 6.91
N MET A 30 11.73 -2.68 5.91
CA MET A 30 13.02 -3.04 5.31
C MET A 30 13.70 -1.83 4.67
N LYS A 31 12.96 -1.07 3.85
CA LYS A 31 13.51 0.11 3.18
C LYS A 31 13.88 1.23 4.15
N ALA A 32 13.18 1.30 5.29
CA ALA A 32 13.45 2.32 6.29
C ALA A 32 14.66 2.00 7.18
N THR A 33 15.00 0.72 7.36
CA THR A 33 15.96 0.32 8.38
C THR A 33 17.15 -0.50 7.88
N GLN A 34 17.01 -1.28 6.80
CA GLN A 34 18.08 -2.17 6.37
C GLN A 34 19.21 -1.44 5.65
N PRO A 35 20.46 -1.94 5.76
CA PRO A 35 21.56 -1.39 4.96
C PRO A 35 21.30 -1.53 3.46
N VAL A 36 21.86 -0.60 2.67
CA VAL A 36 21.70 -0.61 1.22
C VAL A 36 22.17 -1.93 0.61
N ASP A 37 23.28 -2.48 1.10
CA ASP A 37 23.83 -3.73 0.59
C ASP A 37 22.83 -4.88 0.72
N ALA A 38 22.14 -4.97 1.86
CA ALA A 38 21.12 -5.98 2.09
C ALA A 38 19.89 -5.76 1.20
N LEU A 39 19.47 -4.51 1.03
CA LEU A 39 18.33 -4.17 0.17
C LEU A 39 18.65 -4.47 -1.30
N ALA A 40 19.88 -4.23 -1.73
CA ALA A 40 20.31 -4.40 -3.12
C ALA A 40 20.21 -5.85 -3.59
N GLU A 41 20.24 -6.82 -2.68
CA GLU A 41 20.09 -8.22 -3.03
C GLU A 41 18.74 -8.53 -3.68
N SER A 42 17.70 -7.85 -3.26
CA SER A 42 16.34 -8.04 -3.80
C SER A 42 15.83 -6.82 -4.56
N LEU A 43 16.36 -5.63 -4.28
CA LEU A 43 15.91 -4.37 -4.86
C LEU A 43 17.10 -3.66 -5.50
N VAL A 44 17.46 -4.08 -6.71
CA VAL A 44 18.66 -3.56 -7.41
C VAL A 44 18.62 -2.04 -7.57
N TRP A 45 17.42 -1.47 -7.75
CA TRP A 45 17.25 -0.04 -7.98
C TRP A 45 17.74 0.84 -6.82
N VAL A 46 17.86 0.30 -5.60
CA VAL A 46 18.32 1.10 -4.45
C VAL A 46 19.77 1.55 -4.59
N THR A 47 20.57 0.81 -5.36
CA THR A 47 21.99 1.17 -5.57
C THR A 47 22.17 2.43 -6.39
N SER A 48 21.17 2.80 -7.19
CA SER A 48 21.22 4.00 -8.05
C SER A 48 20.25 5.08 -7.57
N THR A 49 19.76 4.97 -6.34
CA THR A 49 18.80 5.91 -5.77
C THR A 49 19.40 6.52 -4.49
N PRO A 50 19.22 7.84 -4.26
CA PRO A 50 19.70 8.44 -3.02
C PRO A 50 19.12 7.73 -1.79
N LEU A 51 19.97 7.47 -0.80
CA LEU A 51 19.55 6.74 0.41
C LEU A 51 18.40 7.44 1.13
N GLY A 52 18.43 8.76 1.20
CA GLY A 52 17.36 9.52 1.84
C GLY A 52 16.01 9.27 1.20
N LEU A 53 15.98 9.15 -0.14
CA LEU A 53 14.74 8.84 -0.86
C LEU A 53 14.28 7.42 -0.58
N VAL A 54 15.19 6.44 -0.54
CA VAL A 54 14.86 5.05 -0.19
C VAL A 54 14.23 5.00 1.20
N ARG A 55 14.82 5.70 2.17
CA ARG A 55 14.30 5.75 3.54
C ARG A 55 12.94 6.43 3.60
N PHE A 56 12.77 7.53 2.86
CA PHE A 56 11.49 8.24 2.78
C PHE A 56 10.39 7.34 2.22
N ILE A 57 10.68 6.61 1.15
CA ILE A 57 9.74 5.66 0.55
C ILE A 57 9.38 4.58 1.58
N GLY A 58 10.40 4.04 2.26
CA GLY A 58 10.19 3.01 3.28
C GLY A 58 9.27 3.46 4.40
N VAL A 59 9.52 4.65 4.96
CA VAL A 59 8.67 5.21 6.01
C VAL A 59 7.25 5.45 5.49
N SER A 60 7.12 5.98 4.28
CA SER A 60 5.82 6.24 3.67
C SER A 60 5.02 4.95 3.48
N GLU A 61 5.68 3.89 2.99
CA GLU A 61 5.05 2.59 2.82
C GLU A 61 4.64 1.97 4.15
N LEU A 62 5.49 2.09 5.16
CA LEU A 62 5.21 1.59 6.51
C LEU A 62 3.99 2.28 7.10
N LEU A 63 3.95 3.62 7.02
CA LEU A 63 2.81 4.40 7.51
C LEU A 63 1.53 4.08 6.73
N GLY A 64 1.66 3.90 5.41
CA GLY A 64 0.53 3.51 4.57
C GLY A 64 -0.03 2.16 4.98
N GLY A 65 0.85 1.18 5.19
CA GLY A 65 0.42 -0.16 5.63
C GLY A 65 -0.27 -0.13 6.99
N ILE A 66 0.29 0.58 7.94
CA ILE A 66 -0.32 0.75 9.26
C ILE A 66 -1.67 1.47 9.12
N GLY A 67 -1.71 2.51 8.29
CA GLY A 67 -2.93 3.28 8.04
C GLY A 67 -4.06 2.49 7.38
N LEU A 68 -3.73 1.42 6.66
CA LEU A 68 -4.75 0.54 6.08
C LEU A 68 -5.51 -0.24 7.15
N LEU A 69 -4.88 -0.55 8.28
CA LEU A 69 -5.47 -1.43 9.28
C LEU A 69 -5.85 -0.71 10.56
N LEU A 70 -4.94 0.07 11.13
CA LEU A 70 -5.10 0.57 12.49
C LEU A 70 -6.34 1.45 12.68
N PRO A 71 -6.58 2.48 11.84
CA PRO A 71 -7.79 3.29 12.00
C PRO A 71 -9.07 2.48 11.83
N ALA A 72 -9.05 1.50 10.94
CA ALA A 72 -10.20 0.65 10.67
C ALA A 72 -10.47 -0.31 11.85
N ILE A 73 -9.43 -0.93 12.38
CA ILE A 73 -9.55 -1.87 13.51
C ILE A 73 -10.05 -1.13 14.75
N LEU A 74 -9.44 0.00 15.06
CA LEU A 74 -9.80 0.80 16.23
C LEU A 74 -11.12 1.56 16.04
N ARG A 75 -11.55 1.74 14.80
CA ARG A 75 -12.71 2.52 14.42
C ARG A 75 -12.59 3.98 14.92
N ILE A 76 -11.35 4.48 14.95
CA ILE A 76 -11.03 5.86 15.27
C ILE A 76 -10.59 6.52 13.97
N LYS A 77 -11.35 7.52 13.53
CA LYS A 77 -11.13 8.22 12.26
C LYS A 77 -10.90 7.21 11.11
N PRO A 78 -11.84 6.28 10.89
CA PRO A 78 -11.63 5.21 9.90
C PRO A 78 -11.46 5.70 8.47
N PHE A 79 -11.81 6.96 8.18
CA PHE A 79 -11.53 7.58 6.87
C PHE A 79 -10.04 7.61 6.56
N LEU A 80 -9.17 7.52 7.57
CA LEU A 80 -7.72 7.48 7.35
C LEU A 80 -7.30 6.23 6.58
N THR A 81 -8.06 5.15 6.64
CA THR A 81 -7.82 3.96 5.81
C THR A 81 -7.94 4.29 4.32
N ILE A 82 -8.91 5.14 3.96
CA ILE A 82 -9.08 5.58 2.57
C ILE A 82 -7.86 6.40 2.13
N TRP A 83 -7.43 7.33 2.97
CA TRP A 83 -6.24 8.15 2.67
C TRP A 83 -4.98 7.29 2.57
N ALA A 84 -4.83 6.29 3.44
CA ALA A 84 -3.70 5.36 3.39
C ALA A 84 -3.70 4.58 2.06
N ALA A 85 -4.86 4.09 1.63
CA ALA A 85 -4.98 3.38 0.37
C ALA A 85 -4.63 4.29 -0.82
N LEU A 86 -5.11 5.53 -0.82
CA LEU A 86 -4.78 6.49 -1.87
C LEU A 86 -3.28 6.83 -1.86
N GLY A 87 -2.68 6.95 -0.68
CA GLY A 87 -1.24 7.19 -0.54
C GLY A 87 -0.41 6.05 -1.11
N ILE A 88 -0.77 4.81 -0.80
CA ILE A 88 -0.11 3.63 -1.36
C ILE A 88 -0.27 3.60 -2.88
N GLY A 89 -1.48 3.91 -3.36
CA GLY A 89 -1.73 4.00 -4.80
C GLY A 89 -0.84 5.03 -5.47
N ALA A 90 -0.66 6.18 -4.85
CA ALA A 90 0.24 7.22 -5.38
C ALA A 90 1.68 6.73 -5.43
N ILE A 91 2.15 6.04 -4.38
CA ILE A 91 3.50 5.47 -4.36
C ILE A 91 3.67 4.46 -5.49
N MET A 92 2.68 3.60 -5.70
CA MET A 92 2.75 2.59 -6.76
C MET A 92 2.72 3.21 -8.16
N LEU A 93 1.95 4.26 -8.35
CA LEU A 93 1.92 5.00 -9.61
C LEU A 93 3.29 5.62 -9.90
N LEU A 94 3.87 6.29 -8.90
CA LEU A 94 5.19 6.91 -9.05
C LEU A 94 6.26 5.84 -9.28
N ALA A 95 6.17 4.70 -8.60
CA ALA A 95 7.09 3.58 -8.79
C ALA A 95 6.99 3.01 -10.21
N ALA A 96 5.77 2.89 -10.74
CA ALA A 96 5.58 2.41 -12.11
C ALA A 96 6.21 3.37 -13.13
N ILE A 97 6.06 4.67 -12.92
CA ILE A 97 6.68 5.69 -13.78
C ILE A 97 8.20 5.60 -13.69
N PHE A 98 8.73 5.49 -12.47
CA PHE A 98 10.17 5.36 -12.21
C PHE A 98 10.76 4.14 -12.94
N HIS A 99 10.17 2.96 -12.73
CA HIS A 99 10.66 1.74 -13.37
C HIS A 99 10.47 1.77 -14.88
N GLY A 100 9.37 2.36 -15.36
CA GLY A 100 9.13 2.52 -16.79
C GLY A 100 10.18 3.38 -17.46
N SER A 101 10.59 4.48 -16.80
CA SER A 101 11.62 5.38 -17.34
C SER A 101 13.00 4.72 -17.41
N ARG A 102 13.21 3.65 -16.65
CA ARG A 102 14.48 2.93 -16.59
C ARG A 102 14.46 1.62 -17.39
N GLY A 103 13.35 1.31 -18.06
CA GLY A 103 13.21 0.06 -18.80
C GLY A 103 13.02 -1.16 -17.94
N GLU A 104 12.69 -1.00 -16.67
CA GLU A 104 12.49 -2.10 -15.71
C GLU A 104 11.03 -2.56 -15.73
N PHE A 105 10.60 -3.08 -16.88
CA PHE A 105 9.18 -3.38 -17.13
C PHE A 105 8.61 -4.50 -16.27
N GLU A 106 9.45 -5.40 -15.75
CA GLU A 106 9.00 -6.47 -14.86
C GLU A 106 8.41 -5.93 -13.55
N ALA A 107 8.97 -4.83 -13.05
CA ALA A 107 8.48 -4.19 -11.83
C ALA A 107 7.12 -3.51 -12.02
N ILE A 108 6.82 -3.07 -13.25
CA ILE A 108 5.58 -2.34 -13.55
C ILE A 108 4.35 -3.22 -13.28
N GLY A 109 4.41 -4.49 -13.66
CA GLY A 109 3.28 -5.41 -13.42
C GLY A 109 2.89 -5.46 -11.95
N PHE A 110 3.86 -5.61 -11.06
CA PHE A 110 3.62 -5.59 -9.62
C PHE A 110 3.02 -4.26 -9.17
N ASN A 111 3.61 -3.14 -9.63
CA ASN A 111 3.14 -1.81 -9.23
C ASN A 111 1.69 -1.57 -9.68
N VAL A 112 1.33 -2.00 -10.88
CA VAL A 112 -0.04 -1.84 -11.41
C VAL A 112 -1.03 -2.68 -10.61
N ILE A 113 -0.66 -3.91 -10.27
CA ILE A 113 -1.53 -4.78 -9.45
C ILE A 113 -1.75 -4.16 -8.07
N MET A 114 -0.69 -3.69 -7.43
CA MET A 114 -0.81 -3.07 -6.12
C MET A 114 -1.61 -1.77 -6.16
N LEU A 115 -1.44 -0.99 -7.23
CA LEU A 115 -2.25 0.21 -7.46
C LEU A 115 -3.74 -0.16 -7.58
N ALA A 116 -4.05 -1.19 -8.35
CA ALA A 116 -5.44 -1.63 -8.53
C ALA A 116 -6.07 -2.06 -7.20
N VAL A 117 -5.32 -2.81 -6.38
CA VAL A 117 -5.81 -3.25 -5.06
C VAL A 117 -6.03 -2.03 -4.16
N ALA A 118 -5.10 -1.08 -4.16
CA ALA A 118 -5.22 0.13 -3.35
C ALA A 118 -6.45 0.95 -3.74
N LEU A 119 -6.69 1.12 -5.04
CA LEU A 119 -7.86 1.84 -5.55
C LEU A 119 -9.16 1.09 -5.22
N PHE A 120 -9.15 -0.24 -5.28
CA PHE A 120 -10.29 -1.05 -4.88
C PHE A 120 -10.64 -0.82 -3.40
N ILE A 121 -9.64 -0.79 -2.52
CA ILE A 121 -9.85 -0.52 -1.10
C ILE A 121 -10.42 0.89 -0.89
N ALA A 122 -9.82 1.90 -1.53
CA ALA A 122 -10.29 3.28 -1.40
C ALA A 122 -11.75 3.42 -1.88
N TRP A 123 -12.06 2.82 -3.01
CA TRP A 123 -13.42 2.84 -3.55
C TRP A 123 -14.38 2.10 -2.65
N GLY A 124 -14.03 0.88 -2.24
CA GLY A 124 -14.90 0.05 -1.43
C GLY A 124 -15.20 0.67 -0.07
N ARG A 125 -14.19 1.22 0.58
CA ARG A 125 -14.35 1.83 1.90
C ARG A 125 -15.01 3.20 1.85
N SER A 126 -14.96 3.88 0.72
CA SER A 126 -15.63 5.18 0.59
C SER A 126 -17.08 5.04 0.11
N LYS A 127 -17.38 4.07 -0.74
CA LYS A 127 -18.68 3.99 -1.45
C LYS A 127 -19.52 2.78 -1.10
N LYS A 128 -18.92 1.64 -0.76
CA LYS A 128 -19.67 0.39 -0.62
C LYS A 128 -19.87 -0.03 0.82
N THR A 129 -18.80 -0.19 1.57
CA THR A 129 -18.87 -0.63 2.96
C THR A 129 -17.95 0.21 3.84
N PRO A 130 -18.31 1.49 4.08
CA PRO A 130 -17.54 2.33 4.98
C PRO A 130 -17.48 1.71 6.38
N ILE A 131 -16.37 1.94 7.08
CA ILE A 131 -16.24 1.50 8.47
C ILE A 131 -16.77 2.64 9.34
N ALA A 132 -17.74 2.32 10.18
CA ALA A 132 -18.33 3.28 11.06
C ALA A 132 -17.39 3.62 12.22
N ALA A 133 -17.27 4.89 12.54
CA ALA A 133 -16.51 5.34 13.69
C ALA A 133 -17.20 4.85 14.99
N LYS A 134 -16.37 4.56 15.96
CA LYS A 134 -16.79 4.09 17.26
C LYS A 134 -17.35 5.24 18.11
#